data_5254043ea102c91441b373544f7d13f0
#
_entry.id   5254043ea102c91441b373544f7d13f0
#
_cell.length_a   1.000
_cell.length_b   1.000
_cell.length_c   1.000
_cell.angle_alpha   90.00
_cell.angle_beta   90.00
_cell.angle_gamma   90.00
#
_symmetry.space_group_name_H-M   'P 1'
#
loop_
_entity.id
_entity.type
_entity.pdbx_description
1 polymer ?
#
loop_
_entity_poly.entity_id
_entity_poly.type
_entity_poly.pdbx_seq_one_letter_code
_entity_poly.pdbx_strand_id
1 'polypeptide(L)'
;MLRVLGILIAVLFAIACGFLSHWQFSRNADRSAQLQLVADNYDATPVPLGELLAPGTDLAPGDEWRPVRLTGQYEADKELLVRNRAHAGSAAYEVLVPFRLDDGRVLLVDRGWLPPGERQAQPDAIPAPPSGQVEIVVRLRPGEAAPSSCDTSTTAPS
;
A
#
# COMPACT_ATOMS: atom_id res chain seq x y z
N MET A 1 -11.73 48.33 28.01
CA MET A 1 -11.56 47.73 26.68
C MET A 1 -10.44 46.68 26.62
N LEU A 2 -9.22 46.96 27.07
CA LEU A 2 -8.08 46.02 27.02
C LEU A 2 -8.32 44.66 27.73
N ARG A 3 -8.95 44.69 28.92
CA ARG A 3 -9.28 43.48 29.70
C ARG A 3 -10.32 42.57 29.01
N VAL A 4 -11.32 43.17 28.37
CA VAL A 4 -12.35 42.41 27.65
C VAL A 4 -11.76 41.76 26.39
N LEU A 5 -10.91 42.50 25.67
CA LEU A 5 -10.19 41.97 24.53
C LEU A 5 -9.28 40.81 24.93
N GLY A 6 -8.56 40.91 26.06
CA GLY A 6 -7.73 39.85 26.57
C GLY A 6 -8.50 38.57 26.91
N ILE A 7 -9.69 38.72 27.53
CA ILE A 7 -10.59 37.58 27.83
C ILE A 7 -11.08 36.92 26.54
N LEU A 8 -11.51 37.71 25.55
CA LEU A 8 -11.98 37.18 24.28
C LEU A 8 -10.89 36.38 23.56
N ILE A 9 -9.64 36.88 23.52
CA ILE A 9 -8.51 36.18 22.95
C ILE A 9 -8.22 34.86 23.69
N ALA A 10 -8.25 34.88 25.03
CA ALA A 10 -8.04 33.69 25.84
C ALA A 10 -9.11 32.61 25.58
N VAL A 11 -10.39 33.02 25.47
CA VAL A 11 -11.50 32.11 25.16
C VAL A 11 -11.34 31.51 23.76
N LEU A 12 -11.03 32.33 22.75
CA LEU A 12 -10.78 31.84 21.38
C LEU A 12 -9.62 30.88 21.33
N PHE A 13 -8.55 31.18 22.03
CA PHE A 13 -7.39 30.30 22.13
C PHE A 13 -7.74 28.96 22.81
N ALA A 14 -8.48 28.98 23.88
CA ALA A 14 -8.93 27.77 24.56
C ALA A 14 -9.81 26.88 23.65
N ILE A 15 -10.74 27.51 22.90
CA ILE A 15 -11.56 26.81 21.92
C ILE A 15 -10.68 26.18 20.81
N ALA A 16 -9.73 26.93 20.26
CA ALA A 16 -8.80 26.44 19.25
C ALA A 16 -7.97 25.24 19.76
N CYS A 17 -7.44 25.35 20.99
CA CYS A 17 -6.73 24.25 21.64
C CYS A 17 -7.62 23.00 21.83
N GLY A 18 -8.89 23.17 22.19
CA GLY A 18 -9.85 22.07 22.29
C GLY A 18 -10.08 21.37 20.95
N PHE A 19 -10.25 22.11 19.86
CA PHE A 19 -10.39 21.55 18.52
C PHE A 19 -9.12 20.83 18.05
N LEU A 20 -7.95 21.44 18.26
CA LEU A 20 -6.68 20.79 17.92
C LEU A 20 -6.46 19.50 18.71
N SER A 21 -6.75 19.51 20.01
CA SER A 21 -6.64 18.34 20.87
C SER A 21 -7.54 17.20 20.38
N HIS A 22 -8.81 17.49 20.09
CA HIS A 22 -9.76 16.51 19.56
C HIS A 22 -9.28 15.94 18.22
N TRP A 23 -8.81 16.80 17.32
CA TRP A 23 -8.29 16.38 16.01
C TRP A 23 -7.04 15.49 16.15
N GLN A 24 -6.12 15.82 17.05
CA GLN A 24 -4.94 14.98 17.31
C GLN A 24 -5.33 13.63 17.91
N PHE A 25 -6.34 13.62 18.81
CA PHE A 25 -6.83 12.39 19.42
C PHE A 25 -7.45 11.45 18.40
N SER A 26 -8.30 11.96 17.50
CA SER A 26 -8.90 11.14 16.44
C SER A 26 -7.84 10.56 15.49
N ARG A 27 -6.88 11.37 15.04
CA ARG A 27 -5.77 10.87 14.20
C ARG A 27 -4.92 9.82 14.89
N ASN A 28 -4.68 9.97 16.19
CA ASN A 28 -3.92 8.97 16.94
C ASN A 28 -4.71 7.67 17.10
N ALA A 29 -6.02 7.75 17.33
CA ALA A 29 -6.90 6.57 17.40
C ALA A 29 -6.92 5.80 16.08
N ASP A 30 -7.06 6.48 14.93
CA ASP A 30 -7.04 5.85 13.60
C ASP A 30 -5.69 5.15 13.33
N ARG A 31 -4.59 5.83 13.66
CA ARG A 31 -3.25 5.27 13.51
C ARG A 31 -3.02 4.06 14.42
N SER A 32 -3.51 4.12 15.65
CA SER A 32 -3.43 3.00 16.60
C SER A 32 -4.25 1.80 16.12
N ALA A 33 -5.43 2.03 15.56
CA ALA A 33 -6.27 0.97 14.99
C ALA A 33 -5.58 0.30 13.78
N GLN A 34 -4.93 1.07 12.91
CA GLN A 34 -4.15 0.51 11.80
C GLN A 34 -2.96 -0.31 12.27
N LEU A 35 -2.20 0.17 13.27
CA LEU A 35 -1.09 -0.57 13.84
C LEU A 35 -1.55 -1.87 14.52
N GLN A 36 -2.69 -1.82 15.21
CA GLN A 36 -3.29 -3.00 15.83
C GLN A 36 -3.68 -4.03 14.76
N LEU A 37 -4.31 -3.60 13.66
CA LEU A 37 -4.67 -4.48 12.55
C LEU A 37 -3.44 -5.18 11.96
N VAL A 38 -2.34 -4.44 11.76
CA VAL A 38 -1.07 -5.04 11.33
C VAL A 38 -0.57 -6.05 12.34
N ALA A 39 -0.54 -5.70 13.65
CA ALA A 39 -0.05 -6.58 14.69
C ALA A 39 -0.87 -7.89 14.79
N ASP A 40 -2.18 -7.81 14.60
CA ASP A 40 -3.07 -8.96 14.67
C ASP A 40 -2.98 -9.87 13.45
N ASN A 41 -2.75 -9.29 12.26
CA ASN A 41 -2.83 -10.00 11.00
C ASN A 41 -1.48 -10.44 10.43
N TYR A 42 -0.40 -9.66 10.66
CA TYR A 42 0.85 -9.81 9.92
C TYR A 42 1.52 -11.18 10.07
N ASP A 43 1.46 -11.76 11.26
CA ASP A 43 2.05 -13.06 11.61
C ASP A 43 1.00 -14.17 11.77
N ALA A 44 -0.23 -13.94 11.30
CA ALA A 44 -1.26 -14.96 11.29
C ALA A 44 -0.87 -16.14 10.40
N THR A 45 -1.45 -17.30 10.68
CA THR A 45 -1.20 -18.49 9.85
C THR A 45 -1.69 -18.27 8.43
N PRO A 46 -0.85 -18.50 7.40
CA PRO A 46 -1.27 -18.37 6.00
C PRO A 46 -2.42 -19.31 5.65
N VAL A 47 -3.47 -18.76 5.06
CA VAL A 47 -4.64 -19.51 4.57
C VAL A 47 -4.73 -19.47 3.03
N PRO A 48 -5.45 -20.37 2.38
CA PRO A 48 -5.72 -20.26 0.95
C PRO A 48 -6.42 -18.93 0.61
N LEU A 49 -6.06 -18.32 -0.51
CA LEU A 49 -6.65 -17.02 -0.92
C LEU A 49 -8.18 -17.02 -0.93
N GLY A 50 -8.79 -18.11 -1.39
CA GLY A 50 -10.26 -18.21 -1.51
C GLY A 50 -11.02 -18.12 -0.20
N GLU A 51 -10.36 -18.31 0.94
CA GLU A 51 -10.98 -18.15 2.27
C GLU A 51 -11.18 -16.67 2.64
N LEU A 52 -10.32 -15.77 2.14
CA LEU A 52 -10.39 -14.34 2.46
C LEU A 52 -10.89 -13.49 1.29
N LEU A 53 -10.63 -13.91 0.05
CA LEU A 53 -10.94 -13.15 -1.15
C LEU A 53 -11.60 -14.05 -2.19
N ALA A 54 -12.92 -14.08 -2.18
CA ALA A 54 -13.68 -14.77 -3.20
C ALA A 54 -13.55 -14.05 -4.56
N PRO A 55 -13.72 -14.77 -5.70
CA PRO A 55 -13.71 -14.14 -7.01
C PRO A 55 -14.77 -13.02 -7.12
N GLY A 56 -14.34 -11.85 -7.59
CA GLY A 56 -15.23 -10.70 -7.80
C GLY A 56 -15.63 -9.94 -6.54
N THR A 57 -15.00 -10.21 -5.40
CA THR A 57 -15.22 -9.45 -4.17
C THR A 57 -14.01 -8.57 -3.84
N ASP A 58 -14.24 -7.50 -3.12
CA ASP A 58 -13.18 -6.67 -2.57
C ASP A 58 -12.65 -7.28 -1.27
N LEU A 59 -11.40 -6.93 -0.95
CA LEU A 59 -10.78 -7.30 0.33
C LEU A 59 -11.50 -6.61 1.49
N ALA A 60 -11.93 -7.38 2.48
CA ALA A 60 -12.52 -6.81 3.68
C ALA A 60 -11.46 -6.00 4.46
N PRO A 61 -11.80 -4.83 5.01
CA PRO A 61 -10.84 -3.98 5.73
C PRO A 61 -10.14 -4.69 6.90
N GLY A 62 -10.80 -5.65 7.54
CA GLY A 62 -10.23 -6.45 8.63
C GLY A 62 -9.22 -7.50 8.18
N ASP A 63 -9.16 -7.82 6.89
CA ASP A 63 -8.26 -8.84 6.32
C ASP A 63 -7.02 -8.24 5.67
N GLU A 64 -6.83 -6.93 5.74
CA GLU A 64 -5.60 -6.29 5.30
C GLU A 64 -4.41 -6.83 6.10
N TRP A 65 -3.28 -7.06 5.42
CA TRP A 65 -2.04 -7.65 5.95
C TRP A 65 -2.10 -9.14 6.29
N ARG A 66 -3.26 -9.80 6.14
CA ARG A 66 -3.34 -11.25 6.38
C ARG A 66 -2.51 -12.02 5.34
N PRO A 67 -1.71 -12.99 5.78
CA PRO A 67 -0.95 -13.85 4.89
C PRO A 67 -1.84 -14.87 4.20
N VAL A 68 -1.65 -15.02 2.89
CA VAL A 68 -2.33 -16.04 2.07
C VAL A 68 -1.32 -16.83 1.26
N ARG A 69 -1.65 -18.10 0.99
CA ARG A 69 -0.92 -18.94 0.04
C ARG A 69 -1.54 -18.77 -1.35
N LEU A 70 -0.67 -18.55 -2.32
CA LEU A 70 -1.01 -18.47 -3.73
C LEU A 70 -0.24 -19.56 -4.47
N THR A 71 -0.90 -20.27 -5.37
CA THR A 71 -0.27 -21.17 -6.33
C THR A 71 -0.53 -20.67 -7.74
N GLY A 72 0.53 -20.59 -8.54
CA GLY A 72 0.46 -20.01 -9.88
C GLY A 72 1.81 -19.69 -10.44
N GLN A 73 1.89 -18.73 -11.36
CA GLN A 73 3.12 -18.32 -12.00
C GLN A 73 3.21 -16.80 -12.19
N TYR A 74 4.42 -16.27 -12.14
CA TYR A 74 4.70 -14.88 -12.45
C TYR A 74 4.62 -14.61 -13.95
N GLU A 75 3.98 -13.52 -14.35
CA GLU A 75 4.04 -12.99 -15.72
C GLU A 75 5.19 -11.98 -15.81
N ALA A 76 6.43 -12.48 -15.88
CA ALA A 76 7.64 -11.66 -15.80
C ALA A 76 7.77 -10.64 -16.95
N ASP A 77 7.15 -10.92 -18.10
CA ASP A 77 7.09 -10.02 -19.25
C ASP A 77 6.22 -8.78 -19.03
N LYS A 78 5.41 -8.78 -17.95
CA LYS A 78 4.53 -7.69 -17.57
C LYS A 78 4.96 -6.99 -16.27
N GLU A 79 6.23 -7.09 -15.92
CA GLU A 79 6.79 -6.43 -14.75
C GLU A 79 6.62 -4.91 -14.83
N LEU A 80 6.23 -4.29 -13.71
CA LEU A 80 6.04 -2.86 -13.58
C LEU A 80 7.01 -2.27 -12.54
N LEU A 81 7.63 -1.15 -12.88
CA LEU A 81 8.43 -0.37 -11.95
C LEU A 81 7.69 0.89 -11.52
N VAL A 82 7.34 0.96 -10.25
CA VAL A 82 6.73 2.16 -9.67
C VAL A 82 7.82 3.07 -9.12
N ARG A 83 7.88 4.29 -9.64
CA ARG A 83 8.90 5.29 -9.28
C ARG A 83 8.50 6.11 -8.06
N ASN A 84 9.51 6.74 -7.45
CA ASN A 84 9.33 7.69 -6.35
C ASN A 84 8.64 7.09 -5.11
N ARG A 85 8.82 5.81 -4.87
CA ARG A 85 8.42 5.17 -3.61
C ARG A 85 9.48 5.45 -2.55
N ALA A 86 9.11 6.16 -1.49
CA ALA A 86 10.02 6.43 -0.39
C ALA A 86 10.28 5.14 0.40
N HIS A 87 11.55 4.74 0.48
CA HIS A 87 11.99 3.63 1.32
C HIS A 87 13.22 4.05 2.14
N ALA A 88 13.15 3.87 3.45
CA ALA A 88 14.22 4.24 4.38
C ALA A 88 14.77 5.69 4.20
N GLY A 89 13.88 6.65 3.88
CA GLY A 89 14.26 8.06 3.69
C GLY A 89 14.86 8.42 2.34
N SER A 90 14.94 7.46 1.40
CA SER A 90 15.43 7.67 0.03
C SER A 90 14.34 7.34 -0.99
N ALA A 91 14.40 7.98 -2.16
CA ALA A 91 13.57 7.57 -3.29
C ALA A 91 14.01 6.17 -3.76
N ALA A 92 13.05 5.30 -4.05
CA ALA A 92 13.30 3.96 -4.52
C ALA A 92 12.31 3.59 -5.63
N TYR A 93 12.51 2.42 -6.22
CA TYR A 93 11.60 1.78 -7.16
C TYR A 93 10.95 0.59 -6.48
N GLU A 94 9.64 0.46 -6.62
CA GLU A 94 8.89 -0.72 -6.19
C GLU A 94 8.66 -1.62 -7.41
N VAL A 95 8.91 -2.92 -7.25
CA VAL A 95 8.79 -3.90 -8.32
C VAL A 95 7.50 -4.67 -8.18
N LEU A 96 6.58 -4.44 -9.09
CA LEU A 96 5.29 -5.11 -9.14
C LEU A 96 5.25 -6.10 -10.30
N VAL A 97 4.90 -7.36 -10.03
CA VAL A 97 4.80 -8.39 -11.07
C VAL A 97 3.43 -9.06 -10.99
N PRO A 98 2.68 -9.12 -12.11
CA PRO A 98 1.45 -9.89 -12.13
C PRO A 98 1.72 -11.37 -11.85
N PHE A 99 0.88 -11.95 -11.00
CA PHE A 99 0.92 -13.36 -10.64
C PHE A 99 -0.41 -14.01 -11.05
N ARG A 100 -0.34 -14.92 -12.00
CA ARG A 100 -1.50 -15.66 -12.50
C ARG A 100 -1.72 -16.88 -11.64
N LEU A 101 -2.87 -16.95 -11.00
CA LEU A 101 -3.32 -18.08 -10.19
C LEU A 101 -3.82 -19.22 -11.08
N ASP A 102 -3.87 -20.44 -10.52
CA ASP A 102 -4.40 -21.63 -11.21
C ASP A 102 -5.90 -21.49 -11.57
N ASP A 103 -6.64 -20.67 -10.85
CA ASP A 103 -8.05 -20.36 -11.14
C ASP A 103 -8.25 -19.29 -12.23
N GLY A 104 -7.17 -18.79 -12.82
CA GLY A 104 -7.15 -17.77 -13.86
C GLY A 104 -7.18 -16.33 -13.39
N ARG A 105 -7.36 -16.07 -12.09
CA ARG A 105 -7.24 -14.71 -11.53
C ARG A 105 -5.79 -14.22 -11.64
N VAL A 106 -5.62 -12.92 -11.73
CA VAL A 106 -4.30 -12.27 -11.72
C VAL A 106 -4.25 -11.29 -10.55
N LEU A 107 -3.26 -11.46 -9.69
CA LEU A 107 -2.95 -10.54 -8.61
C LEU A 107 -1.64 -9.82 -8.91
N LEU A 108 -1.54 -8.57 -8.50
CA LEU A 108 -0.29 -7.82 -8.59
C LEU A 108 0.51 -8.09 -7.31
N VAL A 109 1.69 -8.69 -7.47
CA VAL A 109 2.58 -9.01 -6.35
C VAL A 109 3.69 -7.98 -6.27
N ASP A 110 3.77 -7.30 -5.14
CA ASP A 110 4.90 -6.46 -4.79
C ASP A 110 6.07 -7.34 -4.35
N ARG A 111 7.18 -7.24 -5.09
CA ARG A 111 8.42 -7.97 -4.82
C ARG A 111 9.44 -7.18 -4.01
N GLY A 112 9.07 -5.97 -3.59
CA GLY A 112 9.89 -5.09 -2.78
C GLY A 112 10.54 -3.95 -3.57
N TRP A 113 11.50 -3.30 -2.92
CA TRP A 113 12.13 -2.07 -3.41
C TRP A 113 13.52 -2.31 -3.95
N LEU A 114 13.86 -1.54 -5.00
CA LEU A 114 15.19 -1.44 -5.55
C LEU A 114 15.70 0.00 -5.43
N PRO A 115 16.99 0.20 -5.11
CA PRO A 115 17.59 1.53 -5.12
C PRO A 115 17.64 2.08 -6.55
N PRO A 116 17.70 3.42 -6.71
CA PRO A 116 18.00 4.02 -7.99
C PRO A 116 19.37 3.56 -8.47
N GLY A 117 19.49 3.28 -9.77
CA GLY A 117 20.77 2.98 -10.40
C GLY A 117 21.68 4.22 -10.51
N GLU A 118 22.90 4.04 -10.95
CA GLU A 118 23.89 5.11 -11.11
C GLU A 118 23.38 6.29 -11.96
N ARG A 119 22.51 6.03 -12.94
CA ARG A 119 21.89 7.06 -13.79
C ARG A 119 20.56 7.59 -13.24
N GLN A 120 20.13 7.13 -12.08
CA GLN A 120 18.86 7.49 -11.38
C GLN A 120 17.57 7.33 -12.19
N ALA A 121 17.64 6.89 -13.42
CA ALA A 121 16.49 6.73 -14.32
C ALA A 121 15.78 5.39 -14.12
N GLN A 122 16.53 4.36 -13.76
CA GLN A 122 16.05 2.99 -13.50
C GLN A 122 17.02 2.30 -12.54
N PRO A 123 16.62 1.21 -11.85
CA PRO A 123 17.54 0.35 -11.12
C PRO A 123 18.59 -0.26 -12.09
N ASP A 124 19.81 -0.49 -11.60
CA ASP A 124 20.86 -1.10 -12.42
C ASP A 124 20.59 -2.56 -12.77
N ALA A 125 19.84 -3.27 -11.94
CA ALA A 125 19.39 -4.62 -12.16
C ALA A 125 18.06 -4.89 -11.47
N ILE A 126 17.20 -5.66 -12.11
CA ILE A 126 15.94 -6.14 -11.55
C ILE A 126 16.03 -7.66 -11.47
N PRO A 127 16.03 -8.27 -10.28
CA PRO A 127 16.08 -9.72 -10.15
C PRO A 127 14.83 -10.36 -10.77
N ALA A 128 15.03 -11.27 -11.73
CA ALA A 128 13.91 -11.97 -12.35
C ALA A 128 13.11 -12.79 -11.32
N PRO A 129 11.78 -12.87 -11.45
CA PRO A 129 10.98 -13.75 -10.62
C PRO A 129 11.26 -15.22 -10.94
N PRO A 130 10.94 -16.14 -10.01
CA PRO A 130 10.98 -17.58 -10.30
C PRO A 130 10.14 -17.92 -11.53
N SER A 131 10.66 -18.84 -12.37
CA SER A 131 9.97 -19.32 -13.56
C SER A 131 9.12 -20.55 -13.25
N GLY A 132 8.03 -20.72 -14.00
CA GLY A 132 7.12 -21.86 -13.85
C GLY A 132 6.15 -21.70 -12.69
N GLN A 133 5.48 -22.80 -12.36
CA GLN A 133 4.50 -22.82 -11.26
C GLN A 133 5.21 -22.82 -9.91
N VAL A 134 4.80 -21.92 -9.03
CA VAL A 134 5.36 -21.78 -7.69
C VAL A 134 4.24 -21.55 -6.67
N GLU A 135 4.50 -21.95 -5.43
CA GLU A 135 3.71 -21.56 -4.28
C GLU A 135 4.42 -20.41 -3.54
N ILE A 136 3.69 -19.34 -3.27
CA ILE A 136 4.19 -18.18 -2.54
C ILE A 136 3.26 -17.82 -1.39
N VAL A 137 3.80 -17.21 -0.36
CA VAL A 137 3.03 -16.59 0.73
C VAL A 137 3.15 -15.08 0.58
N VAL A 138 2.01 -14.42 0.48
CA VAL A 138 1.93 -12.97 0.35
C VAL A 138 0.98 -12.40 1.40
N ARG A 139 1.07 -11.10 1.68
CA ARG A 139 0.12 -10.39 2.53
C ARG A 139 -0.82 -9.55 1.68
N LEU A 140 -2.11 -9.68 1.94
CA LEU A 140 -3.13 -8.97 1.17
C LEU A 140 -3.12 -7.48 1.51
N ARG A 141 -3.21 -6.65 0.49
CA ARG A 141 -3.44 -5.22 0.61
C ARG A 141 -4.48 -4.78 -0.41
N PRO A 142 -5.32 -3.78 -0.07
CA PRO A 142 -6.20 -3.19 -1.07
C PRO A 142 -5.37 -2.50 -2.16
N GLY A 143 -5.90 -2.47 -3.37
CA GLY A 143 -5.29 -1.70 -4.46
C GLY A 143 -5.29 -0.20 -4.13
N GLU A 144 -4.26 0.50 -4.55
CA GLU A 144 -4.23 1.96 -4.44
C GLU A 144 -5.26 2.56 -5.43
N ALA A 145 -6.00 3.57 -4.98
CA ALA A 145 -6.87 4.32 -5.87
C ALA A 145 -6.05 5.00 -6.98
N ALA A 146 -6.49 4.88 -8.22
CA ALA A 146 -5.85 5.58 -9.31
C ALA A 146 -5.88 7.10 -9.04
N PRO A 147 -4.76 7.82 -9.23
CA PRO A 147 -4.75 9.27 -9.10
C PRO A 147 -5.74 9.87 -10.10
N SER A 148 -6.53 10.84 -9.65
CA SER A 148 -7.60 11.49 -10.43
C SER A 148 -7.13 12.21 -11.72
N SER A 149 -5.84 12.16 -12.04
CA SER A 149 -5.19 12.80 -13.18
C SER A 149 -4.36 11.87 -14.07
N CYS A 150 -4.63 10.56 -14.05
CA CYS A 150 -4.06 9.68 -15.08
C CYS A 150 -4.81 9.85 -16.39
N ASP A 151 -4.35 10.78 -17.21
CA ASP A 151 -4.62 10.76 -18.65
C ASP A 151 -3.96 9.50 -19.21
N THR A 152 -4.79 8.54 -19.58
CA THR A 152 -4.38 7.32 -20.28
C THR A 152 -4.10 7.67 -21.75
N SER A 153 -3.09 8.48 -22.02
CA SER A 153 -2.53 8.59 -23.36
C SER A 153 -1.61 7.38 -23.61
N THR A 154 -2.23 6.23 -23.88
CA THR A 154 -1.53 5.09 -24.45
C THR A 154 -1.17 5.45 -25.90
N THR A 155 0.02 5.98 -26.10
CA THR A 155 0.63 6.03 -27.43
C THR A 155 1.19 4.64 -27.69
N ALA A 156 0.46 3.80 -28.42
CA ALA A 156 1.00 2.57 -28.98
C ALA A 156 2.08 2.95 -30.01
N PRO A 157 3.28 2.39 -29.96
CA PRO A 157 4.26 2.55 -31.02
C PRO A 157 3.79 1.77 -32.24
N SER A 158 3.73 2.48 -33.37
CA SER A 158 3.54 1.94 -34.74
C SER A 158 4.78 1.19 -35.19
#